data_72116055a518900834a416b8d24053a4
#
_entry.id   72116055a518900834a416b8d24053a4
#
_cell.length_a   1.000
_cell.length_b   1.000
_cell.length_c   1.000
_cell.angle_alpha   90.00
_cell.angle_beta   90.00
_cell.angle_gamma   90.00
#
_symmetry.space_group_name_H-M   'P 1'
#
loop_
_entity.id
_entity.type
_entity.pdbx_description
1 polymer ?
#
loop_
_entity_poly.entity_id
_entity_poly.type
_entity_poly.pdbx_seq_one_letter_code
_entity_poly.pdbx_strand_id
1 'polypeptide(L)'
;MKRKTFIFLIFFFTNLFLLNPILAETPLDVYMNDFYSKSNEAKQILKEIEFTLKEGSRSQVCSRQRKAAKLGLLANDSLIKAFEISGEEVPIEAIKASQLRWKSILNEC
;
A
#
# COMPACT_ATOMS: atom_id res chain seq x y z
N MET A 1 26.17 37.69 -8.17
CA MET A 1 26.53 37.33 -6.79
C MET A 1 25.38 36.83 -5.96
N LYS A 2 24.26 37.50 -5.99
CA LYS A 2 23.05 37.05 -5.29
C LYS A 2 22.57 35.70 -5.78
N ARG A 3 22.80 35.36 -7.04
CA ARG A 3 22.44 34.06 -7.62
C ARG A 3 23.21 32.90 -7.01
N LYS A 4 24.50 33.08 -6.75
CA LYS A 4 25.33 32.02 -6.16
C LYS A 4 24.91 31.72 -4.73
N THR A 5 24.58 32.74 -3.96
CA THR A 5 24.10 32.57 -2.59
C THR A 5 22.75 31.87 -2.58
N PHE A 6 21.87 32.23 -3.52
CA PHE A 6 20.55 31.65 -3.64
C PHE A 6 20.61 30.16 -4.01
N ILE A 7 21.46 29.80 -4.98
CA ILE A 7 21.69 28.43 -5.39
C ILE A 7 22.25 27.61 -4.22
N PHE A 8 23.15 28.17 -3.46
CA PHE A 8 23.72 27.53 -2.29
C PHE A 8 22.66 27.24 -1.22
N LEU A 9 21.78 28.18 -0.98
CA LEU A 9 20.66 27.99 -0.05
C LEU A 9 19.71 26.89 -0.51
N ILE A 10 19.39 26.86 -1.78
CA ILE A 10 18.54 25.80 -2.35
C ILE A 10 19.19 24.44 -2.18
N PHE A 11 20.47 24.34 -2.45
CA PHE A 11 21.23 23.11 -2.29
C PHE A 11 21.24 22.66 -0.82
N PHE A 12 21.41 23.58 0.09
CA PHE A 12 21.36 23.30 1.52
C PHE A 12 20.01 22.78 1.97
N PHE A 13 18.93 23.40 1.51
CA PHE A 13 17.57 22.93 1.76
C PHE A 13 17.31 21.55 1.20
N THR A 14 17.79 21.28 0.01
CA THR A 14 17.66 19.97 -0.63
C THR A 14 18.34 18.89 0.21
N ASN A 15 19.50 19.17 0.74
CA ASN A 15 20.21 18.24 1.62
C ASN A 15 19.45 17.98 2.93
N LEU A 16 18.86 19.01 3.50
CA LEU A 16 18.03 18.85 4.69
C LEU A 16 16.81 17.98 4.42
N PHE A 17 16.19 18.15 3.27
CA PHE A 17 15.06 17.31 2.86
C PHE A 17 15.44 15.84 2.67
N LEU A 18 16.62 15.58 2.15
CA LEU A 18 17.11 14.22 1.97
C LEU A 18 17.37 13.53 3.30
N LEU A 19 17.81 14.27 4.31
CA LEU A 19 18.07 13.72 5.64
C LEU A 19 16.79 13.55 6.46
N ASN A 20 15.85 14.46 6.32
CA ASN A 20 14.59 14.43 7.07
C ASN A 20 13.74 13.18 6.82
N PRO A 21 13.55 12.69 5.58
CA PRO A 21 12.76 11.47 5.36
C PRO A 21 13.31 10.26 6.07
N ILE A 22 14.63 10.16 6.19
CA ILE A 22 15.27 9.04 6.88
C ILE A 22 15.06 9.14 8.40
N LEU A 23 15.13 10.36 8.93
CA LEU A 23 14.95 10.62 10.35
C LEU A 23 13.48 10.70 10.77
N ALA A 24 12.59 10.99 9.83
CA ALA A 24 11.18 11.26 10.09
C ALA A 24 10.27 10.09 9.78
N GLU A 25 10.81 8.92 9.44
CA GLU A 25 9.99 7.74 9.20
C GLU A 25 9.38 7.28 10.51
N THR A 26 8.10 7.60 10.70
CA THR A 26 7.33 7.23 11.89
C THR A 26 6.70 5.86 11.72
N PRO A 27 6.28 5.19 12.82
CA PRO A 27 5.50 3.97 12.71
C PRO A 27 4.25 4.14 11.86
N LEU A 28 3.62 5.31 11.89
CA LEU A 28 2.48 5.63 11.03
C LEU A 28 2.86 5.53 9.55
N ASP A 29 3.98 6.14 9.16
CA ASP A 29 4.46 6.10 7.78
C ASP A 29 4.77 4.68 7.33
N VAL A 30 5.37 3.88 8.20
CA VAL A 30 5.67 2.47 7.91
C VAL A 30 4.40 1.69 7.59
N TYR A 31 3.37 1.82 8.43
CA TYR A 31 2.10 1.11 8.21
C TYR A 31 1.35 1.62 6.99
N MET A 32 1.35 2.92 6.75
CA MET A 32 0.70 3.50 5.57
C MET A 32 1.40 3.06 4.27
N ASN A 33 2.73 3.08 4.27
CA ASN A 33 3.51 2.61 3.13
C ASN A 33 3.27 1.12 2.87
N ASP A 34 3.22 0.32 3.92
CA ASP A 34 2.92 -1.11 3.82
C ASP A 34 1.52 -1.35 3.25
N PHE A 35 0.53 -0.59 3.72
CA PHE A 35 -0.82 -0.65 3.21
C PHE A 35 -0.86 -0.35 1.71
N TYR A 36 -0.26 0.75 1.28
CA TYR A 36 -0.25 1.13 -0.14
C TYR A 36 0.49 0.13 -1.00
N SER A 37 1.64 -0.33 -0.54
CA SER A 37 2.46 -1.29 -1.28
C SER A 37 1.70 -2.61 -1.49
N LYS A 38 1.13 -3.17 -0.43
CA LYS A 38 0.38 -4.42 -0.50
C LYS A 38 -0.92 -4.29 -1.28
N SER A 39 -1.63 -3.18 -1.11
CA SER A 39 -2.86 -2.91 -1.87
C SER A 39 -2.58 -2.80 -3.37
N ASN A 40 -1.53 -2.09 -3.73
CA ASN A 40 -1.15 -1.93 -5.13
C ASN A 40 -0.72 -3.25 -5.75
N GLU A 41 0.05 -4.04 -5.02
CA GLU A 41 0.45 -5.37 -5.49
C GLU A 41 -0.75 -6.29 -5.68
N ALA A 42 -1.69 -6.29 -4.72
CA ALA A 42 -2.92 -7.07 -4.83
C ALA A 42 -3.74 -6.66 -6.07
N LYS A 43 -3.90 -5.37 -6.29
CA LYS A 43 -4.63 -4.85 -7.46
C LYS A 43 -3.93 -5.22 -8.77
N GLN A 44 -2.62 -5.15 -8.79
CA GLN A 44 -1.83 -5.53 -9.97
C GLN A 44 -2.03 -7.01 -10.30
N ILE A 45 -2.00 -7.87 -9.30
CA ILE A 45 -2.25 -9.30 -9.47
C ILE A 45 -3.66 -9.54 -10.03
N LEU A 46 -4.68 -8.85 -9.52
CA LEU A 46 -6.04 -8.98 -10.03
C LEU A 46 -6.17 -8.56 -11.48
N LYS A 47 -5.47 -7.50 -11.89
CA LYS A 47 -5.43 -7.08 -13.30
C LYS A 47 -4.80 -8.13 -14.19
N GLU A 48 -3.71 -8.73 -13.75
CA GLU A 48 -3.03 -9.81 -14.47
C GLU A 48 -3.93 -11.04 -14.59
N ILE A 49 -4.71 -11.34 -13.55
CA ILE A 49 -5.67 -12.44 -13.54
C ILE A 49 -6.76 -12.21 -14.60
N GLU A 50 -7.32 -11.00 -14.69
CA GLU A 50 -8.31 -10.68 -15.71
C GLU A 50 -7.77 -10.94 -17.11
N PHE A 51 -6.54 -10.56 -17.33
CA PHE A 51 -5.88 -10.79 -18.61
C PHE A 51 -5.70 -12.28 -18.90
N THR A 52 -5.26 -13.05 -17.89
CA THR A 52 -5.03 -14.49 -18.01
C THR A 52 -6.34 -15.26 -18.23
N LEU A 53 -7.45 -14.85 -17.61
CA LEU A 53 -8.74 -15.47 -17.78
C LEU A 53 -9.25 -15.37 -19.22
N LYS A 54 -8.92 -14.30 -19.92
CA LYS A 54 -9.25 -14.15 -21.34
C LYS A 54 -8.48 -15.15 -22.21
N GLU A 55 -7.35 -15.64 -21.75
CA GLU A 55 -6.53 -16.64 -22.45
C GLU A 55 -6.83 -18.07 -22.03
N GLY A 56 -7.64 -18.32 -20.99
CA GLY A 56 -8.23 -19.60 -20.69
C GLY A 56 -7.53 -20.53 -19.69
N SER A 57 -6.57 -20.05 -18.90
CA SER A 57 -5.88 -20.90 -17.92
C SER A 57 -6.36 -20.63 -16.49
N ARG A 58 -7.28 -21.48 -15.98
CA ARG A 58 -7.86 -21.30 -14.63
C ARG A 58 -6.99 -21.81 -13.48
N SER A 59 -6.18 -22.82 -13.68
CA SER A 59 -5.43 -23.45 -12.58
C SER A 59 -4.38 -22.51 -11.97
N GLN A 60 -3.71 -21.71 -12.78
CA GLN A 60 -2.74 -20.72 -12.32
C GLN A 60 -3.40 -19.50 -11.67
N VAL A 61 -4.64 -19.23 -12.07
CA VAL A 61 -5.41 -18.08 -11.58
C VAL A 61 -5.74 -18.22 -10.10
N CYS A 62 -6.14 -19.42 -9.64
CA CYS A 62 -6.47 -19.63 -8.23
C CYS A 62 -5.33 -19.33 -7.27
N SER A 63 -4.13 -19.76 -7.61
CA SER A 63 -2.95 -19.48 -6.77
C SER A 63 -2.68 -17.97 -6.66
N ARG A 64 -2.74 -17.28 -7.78
CA ARG A 64 -2.55 -15.82 -7.85
C ARG A 64 -3.66 -15.06 -7.14
N GLN A 65 -4.90 -15.53 -7.30
CA GLN A 65 -6.07 -14.94 -6.64
C GLN A 65 -5.95 -15.02 -5.13
N ARG A 66 -5.53 -16.17 -4.60
CA ARG A 66 -5.27 -16.34 -3.17
C ARG A 66 -4.15 -15.42 -2.68
N LYS A 67 -3.10 -15.27 -3.47
CA LYS A 67 -2.01 -14.36 -3.14
C LYS A 67 -2.50 -12.91 -3.06
N ALA A 68 -3.29 -12.47 -4.03
CA ALA A 68 -3.87 -11.14 -4.03
C ALA A 68 -4.77 -10.92 -2.82
N ALA A 69 -5.63 -11.90 -2.50
CA ALA A 69 -6.53 -11.81 -1.36
C ALA A 69 -5.77 -11.71 -0.03
N LYS A 70 -4.72 -12.51 0.15
CA LYS A 70 -3.87 -12.45 1.34
C LYS A 70 -3.19 -11.10 1.48
N LEU A 71 -2.67 -10.56 0.38
CA LEU A 71 -2.07 -9.23 0.39
C LEU A 71 -3.08 -8.15 0.75
N GLY A 72 -4.29 -8.24 0.20
CA GLY A 72 -5.37 -7.31 0.52
C GLY A 72 -5.75 -7.34 1.99
N LEU A 73 -5.84 -8.53 2.59
CA LEU A 73 -6.13 -8.69 4.02
C LEU A 73 -4.99 -8.12 4.88
N LEU A 74 -3.75 -8.39 4.52
CA LEU A 74 -2.59 -7.85 5.23
C LEU A 74 -2.52 -6.32 5.11
N ALA A 75 -2.87 -5.79 3.94
CA ALA A 75 -2.94 -4.35 3.74
C ALA A 75 -3.96 -3.71 4.69
N ASN A 76 -5.13 -4.32 4.85
CA ASN A 76 -6.16 -3.84 5.77
C ASN A 76 -5.67 -3.86 7.22
N ASP A 77 -4.91 -4.87 7.62
CA ASP A 77 -4.33 -4.93 8.97
C ASP A 77 -3.37 -3.76 9.20
N SER A 78 -2.53 -3.45 8.23
CA SER A 78 -1.62 -2.31 8.31
C SER A 78 -2.38 -0.98 8.38
N LEU A 79 -3.47 -0.86 7.63
CA LEU A 79 -4.32 0.33 7.66
C LEU A 79 -4.95 0.53 9.05
N ILE A 80 -5.45 -0.54 9.66
CA ILE A 80 -6.01 -0.49 11.02
C ILE A 80 -4.96 0.00 12.01
N LYS A 81 -3.75 -0.54 11.93
CA LYS A 81 -2.64 -0.13 12.81
C LYS A 81 -2.28 1.34 12.60
N ALA A 82 -2.30 1.82 11.36
CA ALA A 82 -2.05 3.22 11.06
C ALA A 82 -3.07 4.13 11.72
N PHE A 83 -4.36 3.77 11.66
CA PHE A 83 -5.42 4.53 12.34
C PHE A 83 -5.27 4.51 13.85
N GLU A 84 -4.94 3.36 14.44
CA GLU A 84 -4.70 3.24 15.87
C GLU A 84 -3.57 4.16 16.34
N ILE A 85 -2.48 4.21 15.57
CA ILE A 85 -1.33 5.05 15.91
C ILE A 85 -1.66 6.53 15.76
N SER A 86 -2.40 6.89 14.71
CA SER A 86 -2.77 8.29 14.46
C SER A 86 -3.77 8.84 15.47
N GLY A 87 -4.46 7.97 16.20
CA GLY A 87 -5.53 8.36 17.12
C GLY A 87 -6.82 8.76 16.42
N GLU A 88 -6.88 8.61 15.11
CA GLU A 88 -8.09 8.89 14.34
C GLU A 88 -9.08 7.74 14.46
N GLU A 89 -10.36 8.06 14.29
CA GLU A 89 -11.40 7.06 14.33
C GLU A 89 -11.27 6.11 13.14
N VAL A 90 -11.23 4.81 13.44
CA VAL A 90 -11.10 3.79 12.42
C VAL A 90 -12.40 3.68 11.62
N PRO A 91 -12.37 3.77 10.28
CA PRO A 91 -13.58 3.56 9.46
C PRO A 91 -13.90 2.07 9.36
N ILE A 92 -14.41 1.51 10.46
CA ILE A 92 -14.58 0.07 10.65
C ILE A 92 -15.44 -0.56 9.58
N GLU A 93 -16.54 0.10 9.19
CA GLU A 93 -17.46 -0.47 8.19
C GLU A 93 -16.83 -0.58 6.81
N ALA A 94 -16.06 0.44 6.39
CA ALA A 94 -15.36 0.40 5.12
C ALA A 94 -14.28 -0.69 5.12
N ILE A 95 -13.56 -0.84 6.21
CA ILE A 95 -12.53 -1.88 6.35
C ILE A 95 -13.16 -3.26 6.38
N LYS A 96 -14.26 -3.46 7.10
CA LYS A 96 -15.00 -4.73 7.11
C LYS A 96 -15.51 -5.11 5.72
N ALA A 97 -16.05 -4.15 4.98
CA ALA A 97 -16.49 -4.39 3.61
C ALA A 97 -15.34 -4.84 2.72
N SER A 98 -14.19 -4.20 2.85
CA SER A 98 -12.98 -4.59 2.13
C SER A 98 -12.50 -5.98 2.52
N GLN A 99 -12.48 -6.29 3.82
CA GLN A 99 -12.09 -7.61 4.32
C GLN A 99 -13.02 -8.71 3.80
N LEU A 100 -14.32 -8.48 3.79
CA LEU A 100 -15.30 -9.43 3.26
C LEU A 100 -15.07 -9.68 1.77
N ARG A 101 -14.76 -8.64 1.02
CA ARG A 101 -14.44 -8.77 -0.40
C ARG A 101 -13.21 -9.64 -0.62
N TRP A 102 -12.14 -9.38 0.12
CA TRP A 102 -10.91 -10.17 0.01
C TRP A 102 -11.10 -11.62 0.45
N LYS A 103 -11.87 -11.85 1.52
CA LYS A 103 -12.22 -13.21 1.98
C LYS A 103 -13.06 -13.94 0.94
N SER A 104 -14.00 -13.27 0.29
CA SER A 104 -14.78 -13.83 -0.78
C SER A 104 -13.87 -14.27 -1.95
N ILE A 105 -12.97 -13.42 -2.36
CA ILE A 105 -11.98 -13.73 -3.40
C ILE A 105 -11.13 -14.93 -3.01
N LEU A 106 -10.69 -14.99 -1.75
CA LEU A 106 -9.91 -16.10 -1.22
C LEU A 106 -10.66 -17.42 -1.29
N ASN A 107 -11.95 -17.40 -1.04
CA ASN A 107 -12.80 -18.58 -0.95
C ASN A 107 -13.38 -19.03 -2.30
N GLU A 108 -13.33 -18.21 -3.33
CA GLU A 108 -13.82 -18.55 -4.68
C GLU A 108 -12.99 -19.63 -5.38
N CYS A 109 -11.86 -19.94 -4.85
CA CYS A 109 -11.05 -21.05 -5.30
C CYS A 109 -11.21 -22.22 -4.33
#